data_2cfc19302bcc1c9396451050a5403a7a
#
_entry.id   2cfc19302bcc1c9396451050a5403a7a
#
_cell.length_a   1.000
_cell.length_b   1.000
_cell.length_c   1.000
_cell.angle_alpha   90.00
_cell.angle_beta   90.00
_cell.angle_gamma   90.00
#
_symmetry.space_group_name_H-M   'P 1'
#
loop_
_entity.id
_entity.type
_entity.pdbx_description
1 polymer ?
#
loop_
_entity_poly.entity_id
_entity_poly.type
_entity_poly.pdbx_seq_one_letter_code
_entity_poly.pdbx_strand_id
1 'polypeptide(L)'
;LYSTLPDAEEMKLAPGCKNIRIASRTNQRIIMLNKGSDDKGFMVCKDCGASMPGDNISVLNDINRPYKSKFARNRCRHGNSFNVNLGYDFITDMLVLEFTIDDKIIDARRYDNPWLSRAAQSLAEALRLVASKKLDVEFTELVTGYRLRKGAEASYVDIYLYDSLSSGAGYAVSVADVIDELLSDMKELLSSCDCGSACSKCLKHYRNQYVHGMLDRFAALQLLEWGIEGIKASPINPEKQISMIKPLTSILKQSGCEIFTDSEITAIGHRSKKKIVIYPAMWVEPHASNTVFVSDAYIKYAKPYAVQRILDNT
;
A
#
# COMPACT_ATOMS: atom_id res chain seq x y z
N LEU A 1 -7.91 -5.01 -8.51
CA LEU A 1 -8.88 -4.18 -9.23
C LEU A 1 -8.27 -3.79 -10.58
N TYR A 2 -9.03 -3.93 -11.65
CA TYR A 2 -8.68 -3.44 -12.98
C TYR A 2 -9.80 -2.50 -13.42
N SER A 3 -9.41 -1.28 -13.74
CA SER A 3 -10.29 -0.29 -14.36
C SER A 3 -9.62 0.18 -15.64
N THR A 4 -10.39 0.52 -16.64
CA THR A 4 -9.87 1.37 -17.70
C THR A 4 -9.54 2.71 -17.07
N LEU A 5 -8.27 3.13 -17.14
CA LEU A 5 -7.93 4.49 -16.72
C LEU A 5 -8.57 5.49 -17.67
N PRO A 6 -8.87 6.70 -17.16
CA PRO A 6 -9.11 7.84 -18.04
C PRO A 6 -7.92 8.00 -18.99
N ASP A 7 -8.18 8.42 -20.22
CA ASP A 7 -7.10 8.77 -21.14
C ASP A 7 -6.26 9.89 -20.55
N ALA A 8 -4.97 9.95 -20.88
CA ALA A 8 -4.06 10.94 -20.32
C ALA A 8 -4.55 12.39 -20.55
N GLU A 9 -5.30 12.62 -21.62
CA GLU A 9 -5.91 13.91 -21.97
C GLU A 9 -7.05 14.32 -21.02
N GLU A 10 -7.68 13.37 -20.33
CA GLU A 10 -8.77 13.65 -19.39
C GLU A 10 -8.26 13.93 -17.97
N MET A 11 -7.03 13.53 -17.67
CA MET A 11 -6.39 13.81 -16.38
C MET A 11 -5.97 15.28 -16.33
N LYS A 12 -6.59 16.07 -15.45
CA LYS A 12 -6.29 17.49 -15.22
C LYS A 12 -5.52 17.66 -13.93
N LEU A 13 -4.61 18.63 -13.89
CA LEU A 13 -3.93 18.99 -12.64
C LEU A 13 -4.98 19.44 -11.61
N ALA A 14 -4.93 18.87 -10.42
CA ALA A 14 -5.81 19.27 -9.32
C ALA A 14 -5.48 20.71 -8.90
N PRO A 15 -6.49 21.55 -8.60
CA PRO A 15 -6.27 22.92 -8.20
C PRO A 15 -5.29 23.00 -7.02
N GLY A 16 -4.38 23.98 -7.05
CA GLY A 16 -3.39 24.18 -6.00
C GLY A 16 -2.35 23.06 -5.82
N CYS A 17 -2.36 22.02 -6.63
CA CYS A 17 -1.45 20.88 -6.52
C CYS A 17 -0.33 20.91 -7.57
N LYS A 18 0.84 20.37 -7.21
CA LYS A 18 1.98 20.24 -8.13
C LYS A 18 2.04 18.89 -8.83
N ASN A 19 1.74 17.82 -8.09
CA ASN A 19 1.94 16.44 -8.54
C ASN A 19 0.68 15.57 -8.41
N ILE A 20 -0.52 16.17 -8.29
CA ILE A 20 -1.79 15.46 -8.30
C ILE A 20 -2.57 15.83 -9.55
N ARG A 21 -2.93 14.84 -10.34
CA ARG A 21 -3.89 14.97 -11.43
C ARG A 21 -5.17 14.23 -11.07
N ILE A 22 -6.29 14.73 -11.54
CA ILE A 22 -7.61 14.14 -11.26
C ILE A 22 -8.37 13.90 -12.56
N ALA A 23 -9.18 12.87 -12.55
CA ALA A 23 -10.25 12.65 -13.51
C ALA A 23 -11.45 12.02 -12.80
N SER A 24 -12.65 12.47 -13.16
CA SER A 24 -13.91 11.86 -12.73
C SER A 24 -14.69 11.39 -13.94
N ARG A 25 -15.33 10.22 -13.83
CA ARG A 25 -16.17 9.66 -14.89
C ARG A 25 -17.39 8.99 -14.33
N THR A 26 -18.50 9.20 -15.00
CA THR A 26 -19.70 8.37 -14.85
C THR A 26 -19.59 7.12 -15.73
N ASN A 27 -20.31 6.09 -15.37
CA ASN A 27 -20.39 4.84 -16.13
C ASN A 27 -19.03 4.18 -16.43
N GLN A 28 -18.10 4.24 -15.49
CA GLN A 28 -16.80 3.60 -15.60
C GLN A 28 -16.93 2.09 -15.36
N ARG A 29 -16.44 1.26 -16.29
CA ARG A 29 -16.38 -0.19 -16.12
C ARG A 29 -15.23 -0.56 -15.19
N ILE A 30 -15.55 -1.27 -14.12
CA ILE A 30 -14.59 -1.82 -13.17
C ILE A 30 -14.59 -3.34 -13.30
N ILE A 31 -13.42 -3.94 -13.31
CA ILE A 31 -13.23 -5.39 -13.31
C ILE A 31 -12.50 -5.76 -12.01
N MET A 32 -13.16 -6.55 -11.16
CA MET A 32 -12.55 -7.09 -9.95
C MET A 32 -12.13 -8.53 -10.19
N LEU A 33 -10.85 -8.83 -9.97
CA LEU A 33 -10.30 -10.18 -10.09
C LEU A 33 -9.75 -10.64 -8.74
N ASN A 34 -10.15 -11.86 -8.38
CA ASN A 34 -9.51 -12.62 -7.31
C ASN A 34 -8.66 -13.71 -7.97
N LYS A 35 -7.36 -13.57 -7.84
CA LYS A 35 -6.38 -14.47 -8.44
C LYS A 35 -5.88 -15.57 -7.48
N GLY A 36 -6.54 -15.73 -6.34
CA GLY A 36 -6.10 -16.68 -5.32
C GLY A 36 -4.82 -16.27 -4.59
N SER A 37 -4.23 -17.21 -3.87
CA SER A 37 -2.95 -16.99 -3.19
C SER A 37 -1.81 -16.88 -4.20
N ASP A 38 -0.93 -15.92 -4.00
CA ASP A 38 0.28 -15.70 -4.82
C ASP A 38 0.00 -15.54 -6.33
N ASP A 39 -1.19 -15.00 -6.69
CA ASP A 39 -1.66 -14.86 -8.07
C ASP A 39 -1.77 -16.18 -8.86
N LYS A 40 -1.83 -17.33 -8.17
CA LYS A 40 -1.87 -18.67 -8.77
C LYS A 40 -3.25 -19.14 -9.22
N GLY A 41 -4.28 -18.33 -9.01
CA GLY A 41 -5.66 -18.68 -9.37
C GLY A 41 -6.29 -19.71 -8.43
N PHE A 42 -7.29 -20.40 -8.95
CA PHE A 42 -8.04 -21.45 -8.27
C PHE A 42 -8.13 -22.67 -9.16
N MET A 43 -7.76 -23.84 -8.63
CA MET A 43 -8.05 -25.11 -9.26
C MET A 43 -9.51 -25.49 -9.01
N VAL A 44 -10.24 -25.78 -10.09
CA VAL A 44 -11.65 -26.14 -10.04
C VAL A 44 -11.86 -27.47 -10.76
N CYS A 45 -12.49 -28.42 -10.12
CA CYS A 45 -12.86 -29.70 -10.73
C CYS A 45 -14.24 -29.60 -11.37
N LYS A 46 -14.34 -29.85 -12.68
CA LYS A 46 -15.63 -29.86 -13.42
C LYS A 46 -16.57 -30.98 -12.97
N ASP A 47 -16.01 -32.10 -12.52
CA ASP A 47 -16.81 -33.30 -12.21
C ASP A 47 -17.52 -33.21 -10.85
N CYS A 48 -16.91 -32.53 -9.86
CA CYS A 48 -17.46 -32.49 -8.50
C CYS A 48 -17.61 -31.08 -7.93
N GLY A 49 -17.07 -30.04 -8.60
CA GLY A 49 -17.13 -28.64 -8.14
C GLY A 49 -16.15 -28.31 -7.02
N ALA A 50 -15.24 -29.22 -6.64
CA ALA A 50 -14.19 -28.93 -5.66
C ALA A 50 -13.33 -27.77 -6.17
N SER A 51 -13.03 -26.80 -5.29
CA SER A 51 -12.22 -25.63 -5.62
C SER A 51 -11.27 -25.29 -4.48
N MET A 52 -9.99 -25.00 -4.82
CA MET A 52 -8.97 -24.56 -3.89
C MET A 52 -8.05 -23.53 -4.55
N PRO A 53 -7.51 -22.54 -3.78
CA PRO A 53 -6.47 -21.65 -4.29
C PRO A 53 -5.23 -22.44 -4.69
N GLY A 54 -4.65 -22.13 -5.85
CA GLY A 54 -3.43 -22.74 -6.36
C GLY A 54 -3.48 -23.05 -7.86
N ASP A 55 -2.34 -23.38 -8.43
CA ASP A 55 -2.15 -23.62 -9.86
C ASP A 55 -1.96 -25.11 -10.20
N ASN A 56 -1.94 -25.98 -9.22
CA ASN A 56 -1.72 -27.40 -9.39
C ASN A 56 -2.90 -28.24 -8.85
N ILE A 57 -3.24 -29.31 -9.56
CA ILE A 57 -4.33 -30.23 -9.18
C ILE A 57 -4.13 -30.86 -7.79
N SER A 58 -2.89 -30.97 -7.32
CA SER A 58 -2.57 -31.53 -6.00
C SER A 58 -3.27 -30.80 -4.84
N VAL A 59 -3.55 -29.50 -4.97
CA VAL A 59 -4.25 -28.72 -3.95
C VAL A 59 -5.68 -29.24 -3.69
N LEU A 60 -6.29 -29.89 -4.67
CA LEU A 60 -7.61 -30.50 -4.53
C LEU A 60 -7.57 -31.79 -3.70
N ASN A 61 -6.42 -32.44 -3.58
CA ASN A 61 -6.26 -33.64 -2.77
C ASN A 61 -6.28 -33.34 -1.26
N ASP A 62 -5.95 -32.12 -0.87
CA ASP A 62 -5.90 -31.67 0.53
C ASP A 62 -7.29 -31.31 1.10
N ILE A 63 -8.33 -31.39 0.26
CA ILE A 63 -9.70 -31.10 0.69
C ILE A 63 -10.23 -32.23 1.58
N ASN A 64 -10.44 -31.96 2.86
CA ASN A 64 -10.96 -32.92 3.85
C ASN A 64 -12.42 -33.32 3.61
N ARG A 65 -13.16 -32.66 2.72
CA ARG A 65 -14.54 -33.03 2.39
C ARG A 65 -14.57 -34.08 1.30
N PRO A 66 -15.33 -35.17 1.44
CA PRO A 66 -15.48 -36.15 0.39
C PRO A 66 -16.35 -35.58 -0.73
N TYR A 67 -15.73 -34.92 -1.71
CA TYR A 67 -16.41 -34.56 -2.94
C TYR A 67 -16.65 -35.82 -3.76
N LYS A 68 -17.93 -36.16 -3.97
CA LYS A 68 -18.34 -37.33 -4.77
C LYS A 68 -18.48 -36.89 -6.22
N SER A 69 -18.04 -37.76 -7.15
CA SER A 69 -18.34 -37.56 -8.55
C SER A 69 -19.86 -37.59 -8.79
N LYS A 70 -20.34 -36.74 -9.72
CA LYS A 70 -21.76 -36.72 -10.11
C LYS A 70 -22.21 -38.07 -10.71
N PHE A 71 -21.30 -38.84 -11.26
CA PHE A 71 -21.58 -40.07 -12.01
C PHE A 71 -21.20 -41.34 -11.29
N ALA A 72 -20.49 -41.24 -10.18
CA ALA A 72 -20.07 -42.40 -9.40
C ALA A 72 -20.18 -42.12 -7.90
N ARG A 73 -20.57 -43.12 -7.13
CA ARG A 73 -20.64 -43.03 -5.66
C ARG A 73 -19.26 -42.90 -4.96
N ASN A 74 -18.19 -43.01 -5.74
CA ASN A 74 -16.80 -42.96 -5.26
C ASN A 74 -16.29 -41.54 -5.14
N ARG A 75 -15.23 -41.38 -4.38
CA ARG A 75 -14.49 -40.11 -4.25
C ARG A 75 -14.01 -39.64 -5.64
N CYS A 76 -14.22 -38.39 -5.98
CA CYS A 76 -13.73 -37.82 -7.22
C CYS A 76 -12.19 -37.80 -7.23
N ARG A 77 -11.58 -38.16 -8.34
CA ARG A 77 -10.12 -38.12 -8.56
C ARG A 77 -9.64 -36.80 -9.13
N HIS A 78 -10.53 -35.84 -9.32
CA HIS A 78 -10.27 -34.50 -9.84
C HIS A 78 -9.54 -34.46 -11.21
N GLY A 79 -9.61 -35.53 -12.00
CA GLY A 79 -8.91 -35.63 -13.28
C GLY A 79 -9.33 -34.61 -14.33
N ASN A 80 -10.52 -34.01 -14.20
CA ASN A 80 -11.05 -32.98 -15.09
C ASN A 80 -11.04 -31.62 -14.38
N SER A 81 -9.85 -31.13 -14.05
CA SER A 81 -9.66 -29.86 -13.34
C SER A 81 -8.94 -28.86 -14.21
N PHE A 82 -9.21 -27.57 -13.95
CA PHE A 82 -8.64 -26.45 -14.68
C PHE A 82 -8.38 -25.27 -13.71
N ASN A 83 -7.45 -24.40 -14.08
CA ASN A 83 -7.13 -23.19 -13.32
C ASN A 83 -7.97 -22.01 -13.82
N VAL A 84 -8.51 -21.21 -12.90
CA VAL A 84 -9.30 -20.02 -13.19
C VAL A 84 -8.97 -18.89 -12.23
N ASN A 85 -9.16 -17.67 -12.69
CA ASN A 85 -9.33 -16.52 -11.82
C ASN A 85 -10.82 -16.23 -11.66
N LEU A 86 -11.24 -15.89 -10.44
CA LEU A 86 -12.61 -15.51 -10.17
C LEU A 86 -12.74 -14.01 -10.34
N GLY A 87 -13.79 -13.55 -10.97
CA GLY A 87 -13.98 -12.12 -11.15
C GLY A 87 -15.40 -11.77 -11.56
N TYR A 88 -15.70 -10.49 -11.40
CA TYR A 88 -16.91 -9.88 -11.92
C TYR A 88 -16.61 -8.47 -12.41
N ASP A 89 -17.44 -7.96 -13.28
CA ASP A 89 -17.38 -6.60 -13.75
C ASP A 89 -18.72 -5.88 -13.50
N PHE A 90 -18.63 -4.58 -13.34
CA PHE A 90 -19.78 -3.71 -13.17
C PHE A 90 -19.45 -2.30 -13.63
N ILE A 91 -20.47 -1.49 -13.85
CA ILE A 91 -20.35 -0.09 -14.23
C ILE A 91 -20.70 0.76 -13.02
N THR A 92 -19.92 1.82 -12.76
CA THR A 92 -20.16 2.75 -11.65
C THR A 92 -19.50 4.09 -11.91
N ASP A 93 -19.75 5.06 -11.04
CA ASP A 93 -19.09 6.35 -11.08
C ASP A 93 -17.77 6.31 -10.33
N MET A 94 -16.73 6.96 -10.86
CA MET A 94 -15.36 6.88 -10.36
C MET A 94 -14.65 8.22 -10.39
N LEU A 95 -13.88 8.48 -9.33
CA LEU A 95 -12.85 9.52 -9.27
C LEU A 95 -11.48 8.84 -9.18
N VAL A 96 -10.51 9.35 -9.91
CA VAL A 96 -9.10 8.93 -9.83
C VAL A 96 -8.24 10.13 -9.47
N LEU A 97 -7.40 9.95 -8.44
CA LEU A 97 -6.31 10.86 -8.12
C LEU A 97 -5.00 10.17 -8.52
N GLU A 98 -4.29 10.73 -9.46
CA GLU A 98 -2.99 10.26 -9.93
C GLU A 98 -1.88 11.12 -9.32
N PHE A 99 -1.03 10.51 -8.51
CA PHE A 99 0.17 11.14 -7.97
C PHE A 99 1.35 10.83 -8.88
N THR A 100 1.98 11.85 -9.43
CA THR A 100 3.22 11.72 -10.21
C THR A 100 4.41 11.71 -9.27
N ILE A 101 5.23 10.66 -9.36
CA ILE A 101 6.39 10.45 -8.51
C ILE A 101 7.67 10.65 -9.33
N ASP A 102 8.53 11.55 -8.90
CA ASP A 102 9.88 11.69 -9.43
C ASP A 102 10.78 10.60 -8.82
N ASP A 103 11.09 9.57 -9.60
CA ASP A 103 11.91 8.43 -9.18
C ASP A 103 13.37 8.80 -8.83
N LYS A 104 13.82 10.01 -9.13
CA LYS A 104 15.13 10.52 -8.71
C LYS A 104 15.14 11.04 -7.27
N ILE A 105 13.97 11.39 -6.75
CA ILE A 105 13.79 12.00 -5.43
C ILE A 105 13.16 11.00 -4.46
N ILE A 106 12.16 10.25 -4.93
CA ILE A 106 11.32 9.35 -4.13
C ILE A 106 11.54 7.91 -4.58
N ASP A 107 11.74 7.03 -3.60
CA ASP A 107 11.94 5.60 -3.84
C ASP A 107 10.60 4.89 -4.14
N ALA A 108 10.16 5.00 -5.40
CA ALA A 108 8.96 4.33 -5.89
C ALA A 108 9.25 3.04 -6.67
N ARG A 109 10.53 2.71 -6.92
CA ARG A 109 10.89 1.56 -7.75
C ARG A 109 11.27 0.30 -6.98
N ARG A 110 11.62 0.44 -5.71
CA ARG A 110 12.02 -0.69 -4.87
C ARG A 110 10.81 -1.43 -4.33
N TYR A 111 10.69 -2.70 -4.68
CA TYR A 111 9.58 -3.56 -4.24
C TYR A 111 9.64 -3.91 -2.75
N ASP A 112 10.82 -3.94 -2.18
CA ASP A 112 11.06 -4.25 -0.76
C ASP A 112 10.82 -3.06 0.16
N ASN A 113 10.71 -1.83 -0.39
CA ASN A 113 10.39 -0.65 0.41
C ASN A 113 8.89 -0.60 0.76
N PRO A 114 8.52 -0.79 2.03
CA PRO A 114 7.10 -0.86 2.42
C PRO A 114 6.41 0.51 2.46
N TRP A 115 7.14 1.61 2.23
CA TRP A 115 6.60 2.96 2.39
C TRP A 115 5.49 3.27 1.39
N LEU A 116 5.73 3.08 0.09
CA LEU A 116 4.82 3.54 -0.96
C LEU A 116 3.46 2.83 -0.92
N SER A 117 3.46 1.52 -0.72
CA SER A 117 2.22 0.74 -0.61
C SER A 117 1.40 1.13 0.64
N ARG A 118 2.08 1.41 1.76
CA ARG A 118 1.44 1.91 2.98
C ARG A 118 0.89 3.31 2.81
N ALA A 119 1.66 4.20 2.17
CA ALA A 119 1.23 5.55 1.85
C ALA A 119 -0.03 5.54 0.98
N ALA A 120 -0.01 4.78 -0.11
CA ALA A 120 -1.13 4.67 -1.03
C ALA A 120 -2.38 4.05 -0.38
N GLN A 121 -2.24 2.93 0.37
CA GLN A 121 -3.36 2.32 1.08
C GLN A 121 -3.95 3.26 2.13
N SER A 122 -3.11 3.93 2.91
CA SER A 122 -3.57 4.83 3.96
C SER A 122 -4.22 6.09 3.39
N LEU A 123 -3.71 6.58 2.27
CA LEU A 123 -4.30 7.74 1.59
C LEU A 123 -5.64 7.38 0.93
N ALA A 124 -5.78 6.17 0.39
CA ALA A 124 -7.05 5.67 -0.12
C ALA A 124 -8.12 5.60 1.00
N GLU A 125 -7.75 5.09 2.18
CA GLU A 125 -8.67 5.08 3.33
C GLU A 125 -8.98 6.48 3.87
N ALA A 126 -8.01 7.39 3.88
CA ALA A 126 -8.24 8.79 4.25
C ALA A 126 -9.23 9.47 3.29
N LEU A 127 -9.04 9.28 1.97
CA LEU A 127 -9.94 9.78 0.93
C LEU A 127 -11.38 9.27 1.17
N ARG A 128 -11.54 7.98 1.40
CA ARG A 128 -12.86 7.37 1.66
C ARG A 128 -13.54 7.96 2.89
N LEU A 129 -12.81 8.07 4.02
CA LEU A 129 -13.33 8.61 5.27
C LEU A 129 -13.76 10.07 5.13
N VAL A 130 -12.93 10.89 4.50
CA VAL A 130 -13.23 12.31 4.33
C VAL A 130 -14.35 12.51 3.33
N ALA A 131 -14.35 11.77 2.21
CA ALA A 131 -15.41 11.84 1.20
C ALA A 131 -16.77 11.44 1.77
N SER A 132 -16.86 10.31 2.49
CA SER A 132 -18.13 9.89 3.09
C SER A 132 -18.65 10.89 4.12
N LYS A 133 -17.77 11.49 4.93
CA LYS A 133 -18.14 12.55 5.87
C LYS A 133 -18.60 13.83 5.16
N LYS A 134 -17.88 14.23 4.10
CA LYS A 134 -18.18 15.47 3.33
C LYS A 134 -19.52 15.40 2.62
N LEU A 135 -19.85 14.21 2.08
CA LEU A 135 -21.10 13.98 1.37
C LEU A 135 -22.26 13.52 2.30
N ASP A 136 -22.00 13.33 3.59
CA ASP A 136 -22.96 12.78 4.56
C ASP A 136 -23.57 11.45 4.10
N VAL A 137 -22.70 10.54 3.59
CA VAL A 137 -23.10 9.22 3.14
C VAL A 137 -22.47 8.12 4.01
N GLU A 138 -23.11 6.97 4.03
CA GLU A 138 -22.57 5.80 4.73
C GLU A 138 -21.22 5.41 4.15
N PHE A 139 -20.29 5.05 5.02
CA PHE A 139 -18.93 4.63 4.62
C PHE A 139 -18.93 3.48 3.59
N THR A 140 -19.97 2.66 3.58
CA THR A 140 -20.16 1.55 2.65
C THR A 140 -20.61 1.95 1.26
N GLU A 141 -21.10 3.19 1.08
CA GLU A 141 -21.53 3.70 -0.21
C GLU A 141 -20.35 4.00 -1.14
N LEU A 142 -19.16 4.23 -0.56
CA LEU A 142 -17.93 4.52 -1.28
C LEU A 142 -16.92 3.39 -1.08
N VAL A 143 -16.17 3.09 -2.13
CA VAL A 143 -15.09 2.11 -2.11
C VAL A 143 -13.82 2.74 -2.67
N THR A 144 -12.69 2.42 -2.07
CA THR A 144 -11.38 2.90 -2.52
C THR A 144 -10.41 1.77 -2.78
N GLY A 145 -9.41 2.09 -3.56
CA GLY A 145 -8.26 1.25 -3.81
C GLY A 145 -7.13 2.07 -4.41
N TYR A 146 -6.02 1.43 -4.64
CA TYR A 146 -4.88 2.08 -5.29
C TYR A 146 -4.20 1.15 -6.30
N ARG A 147 -3.43 1.75 -7.19
CA ARG A 147 -2.55 1.05 -8.12
C ARG A 147 -1.21 1.78 -8.23
N LEU A 148 -0.13 1.01 -8.23
CA LEU A 148 1.21 1.52 -8.50
C LEU A 148 1.56 1.23 -9.96
N ARG A 149 1.98 2.24 -10.71
CA ARG A 149 2.41 2.11 -12.10
C ARG A 149 3.82 2.65 -12.27
N LYS A 150 4.61 1.95 -13.06
CA LYS A 150 5.96 2.41 -13.47
C LYS A 150 5.90 2.90 -14.91
N GLY A 151 6.17 4.18 -15.12
CA GLY A 151 6.41 4.75 -16.43
C GLY A 151 7.89 4.77 -16.81
N ALA A 152 8.20 5.27 -18.00
CA ALA A 152 9.58 5.39 -18.48
C ALA A 152 10.38 6.45 -17.68
N GLU A 153 9.76 7.58 -17.39
CA GLU A 153 10.42 8.74 -16.75
C GLU A 153 9.99 8.96 -15.29
N ALA A 154 8.82 8.47 -14.90
CA ALA A 154 8.24 8.65 -13.57
C ALA A 154 7.42 7.43 -13.16
N SER A 155 7.22 7.24 -11.87
CA SER A 155 6.24 6.31 -11.32
C SER A 155 4.95 7.06 -10.98
N TYR A 156 3.84 6.31 -10.88
CA TYR A 156 2.53 6.87 -10.59
C TYR A 156 1.84 6.07 -9.51
N VAL A 157 1.13 6.78 -8.64
CA VAL A 157 0.20 6.21 -7.67
C VAL A 157 -1.20 6.67 -8.02
N ASP A 158 -2.02 5.76 -8.51
CA ASP A 158 -3.43 6.03 -8.78
C ASP A 158 -4.25 5.61 -7.56
N ILE A 159 -5.00 6.53 -6.99
CA ILE A 159 -5.95 6.27 -5.91
C ILE A 159 -7.36 6.42 -6.49
N TYR A 160 -8.17 5.37 -6.33
CA TYR A 160 -9.54 5.36 -6.83
C TYR A 160 -10.54 5.55 -5.71
N LEU A 161 -11.57 6.32 -6.00
CA LEU A 161 -12.81 6.36 -5.25
C LEU A 161 -13.96 6.04 -6.22
N TYR A 162 -14.82 5.10 -5.89
CA TYR A 162 -15.96 4.77 -6.72
C TYR A 162 -17.18 4.42 -5.87
N ASP A 163 -18.36 4.59 -6.47
CA ASP A 163 -19.61 4.26 -5.81
C ASP A 163 -19.78 2.75 -5.70
N SER A 164 -20.19 2.26 -4.54
CA SER A 164 -20.41 0.82 -4.31
C SER A 164 -21.62 0.28 -5.09
N LEU A 165 -22.54 1.17 -5.43
CA LEU A 165 -23.74 0.84 -6.19
C LEU A 165 -23.39 0.64 -7.68
N SER A 166 -23.86 -0.46 -8.24
CA SER A 166 -23.82 -0.67 -9.70
C SER A 166 -24.67 0.39 -10.41
N SER A 167 -24.13 0.96 -11.46
CA SER A 167 -24.63 2.15 -12.20
C SER A 167 -24.32 3.50 -11.56
N GLY A 168 -23.63 3.51 -10.40
CA GLY A 168 -23.26 4.74 -9.70
C GLY A 168 -24.42 5.40 -8.94
N ALA A 169 -24.07 6.27 -8.02
CA ALA A 169 -24.99 7.16 -7.28
C ALA A 169 -24.58 8.63 -7.41
N GLY A 170 -23.52 8.92 -8.18
CA GLY A 170 -22.98 10.25 -8.38
C GLY A 170 -22.04 10.75 -7.28
N TYR A 171 -21.80 9.98 -6.25
CA TYR A 171 -20.98 10.41 -5.10
C TYR A 171 -19.52 10.64 -5.50
N ALA A 172 -18.91 9.67 -6.18
CA ALA A 172 -17.51 9.77 -6.59
C ALA A 172 -17.26 10.96 -7.55
N VAL A 173 -18.23 11.29 -8.39
CA VAL A 173 -18.15 12.45 -9.28
C VAL A 173 -18.34 13.75 -8.49
N SER A 174 -19.30 13.80 -7.56
CA SER A 174 -19.53 14.98 -6.71
C SER A 174 -18.32 15.35 -5.85
N VAL A 175 -17.50 14.36 -5.46
CA VAL A 175 -16.24 14.58 -4.74
C VAL A 175 -15.26 15.40 -5.57
N ALA A 176 -15.26 15.26 -6.90
CA ALA A 176 -14.37 16.02 -7.77
C ALA A 176 -14.63 17.53 -7.73
N ASP A 177 -15.87 17.95 -7.48
CA ASP A 177 -16.27 19.35 -7.43
C ASP A 177 -15.76 20.06 -6.14
N VAL A 178 -15.45 19.30 -5.11
CA VAL A 178 -14.97 19.79 -3.80
C VAL A 178 -13.57 19.29 -3.46
N ILE A 179 -12.79 18.96 -4.46
CA ILE A 179 -11.49 18.28 -4.29
C ILE A 179 -10.51 19.08 -3.43
N ASP A 180 -10.50 20.41 -3.54
CA ASP A 180 -9.59 21.27 -2.78
C ASP A 180 -9.84 21.19 -1.29
N GLU A 181 -11.12 21.27 -0.90
CA GLU A 181 -11.54 21.13 0.50
C GLU A 181 -11.24 19.71 0.99
N LEU A 182 -11.47 18.69 0.15
CA LEU A 182 -11.22 17.30 0.48
C LEU A 182 -9.74 17.03 0.76
N LEU A 183 -8.83 17.55 -0.06
CA LEU A 183 -7.40 17.41 0.14
C LEU A 183 -6.94 18.11 1.44
N SER A 184 -7.53 19.26 1.76
CA SER A 184 -7.30 19.96 3.03
C SER A 184 -7.78 19.15 4.23
N ASP A 185 -8.99 18.63 4.18
CA ASP A 185 -9.59 17.80 5.23
C ASP A 185 -8.79 16.48 5.43
N MET A 186 -8.28 15.90 4.33
CA MET A 186 -7.37 14.75 4.40
C MET A 186 -6.05 15.10 5.10
N LYS A 187 -5.45 16.26 4.80
CA LYS A 187 -4.22 16.73 5.46
C LYS A 187 -4.46 16.94 6.96
N GLU A 188 -5.58 17.52 7.35
CA GLU A 188 -5.98 17.67 8.73
C GLU A 188 -6.17 16.30 9.44
N LEU A 189 -6.94 15.40 8.85
CA LEU A 189 -7.13 14.04 9.40
C LEU A 189 -5.82 13.31 9.66
N LEU A 190 -4.87 13.41 8.73
CA LEU A 190 -3.59 12.71 8.81
C LEU A 190 -2.61 13.36 9.78
N SER A 191 -2.67 14.69 9.97
CA SER A 191 -1.73 15.45 10.82
C SER A 191 -2.20 15.59 12.27
N SER A 192 -3.49 15.71 12.53
CA SER A 192 -4.04 16.07 13.85
C SER A 192 -4.01 14.96 14.90
N CYS A 193 -3.77 13.70 14.52
CA CYS A 193 -3.81 12.57 15.45
C CYS A 193 -2.45 12.31 16.12
N ASP A 194 -2.42 12.05 17.42
CA ASP A 194 -1.18 11.78 18.18
C ASP A 194 -0.71 10.31 18.13
N CYS A 195 -1.41 9.44 17.41
CA CYS A 195 -1.07 8.01 17.36
C CYS A 195 0.21 7.72 16.56
N GLY A 196 0.87 6.61 16.85
CA GLY A 196 2.17 6.23 16.25
C GLY A 196 2.11 5.79 14.78
N SER A 197 0.96 5.36 14.25
CA SER A 197 0.77 5.03 12.82
C SER A 197 -0.67 5.19 12.37
N ALA A 198 -1.62 4.50 13.00
CA ALA A 198 -3.05 4.61 12.73
C ALA A 198 -3.86 4.09 13.93
N CYS A 199 -5.00 4.72 14.23
CA CYS A 199 -5.91 4.30 15.29
C CYS A 199 -7.36 4.57 14.90
N SER A 200 -8.30 4.23 15.80
CA SER A 200 -9.74 4.44 15.58
C SER A 200 -10.19 5.90 15.52
N LYS A 201 -9.33 6.84 15.93
CA LYS A 201 -9.60 8.28 15.80
C LYS A 201 -9.20 8.86 14.45
N CYS A 202 -8.40 8.14 13.66
CA CYS A 202 -7.95 8.58 12.35
C CYS A 202 -8.32 7.61 11.23
N LEU A 203 -7.53 6.57 10.97
CA LEU A 203 -7.69 5.74 9.77
C LEU A 203 -8.36 4.38 9.99
N LYS A 204 -8.35 3.86 11.26
CA LYS A 204 -8.89 2.52 11.55
C LYS A 204 -10.37 2.58 11.89
N HIS A 205 -11.16 1.75 11.23
CA HIS A 205 -12.54 1.51 11.61
C HIS A 205 -12.93 0.05 11.33
N TYR A 206 -14.12 -0.35 11.78
CA TYR A 206 -14.55 -1.75 11.68
C TYR A 206 -14.53 -2.31 10.25
N ARG A 207 -14.90 -1.51 9.26
CA ARG A 207 -15.04 -1.95 7.87
C ARG A 207 -13.70 -2.12 7.12
N ASN A 208 -12.59 -1.59 7.66
CA ASN A 208 -11.27 -1.73 7.04
C ASN A 208 -10.27 -2.56 7.87
N GLN A 209 -10.75 -3.44 8.75
CA GLN A 209 -9.91 -4.26 9.63
C GLN A 209 -8.84 -5.05 8.87
N TYR A 210 -9.15 -5.54 7.68
CA TYR A 210 -8.25 -6.33 6.84
C TYR A 210 -7.01 -5.56 6.36
N VAL A 211 -7.02 -4.23 6.38
CA VAL A 211 -5.87 -3.40 6.02
C VAL A 211 -5.22 -2.68 7.21
N HIS A 212 -5.70 -2.88 8.44
CA HIS A 212 -5.15 -2.20 9.63
C HIS A 212 -3.64 -2.33 9.79
N GLY A 213 -3.06 -3.47 9.40
CA GLY A 213 -1.63 -3.72 9.43
C GLY A 213 -0.84 -2.90 8.40
N MET A 214 -1.50 -2.37 7.39
CA MET A 214 -0.90 -1.56 6.32
C MET A 214 -1.03 -0.05 6.56
N LEU A 215 -1.89 0.38 7.51
CA LEU A 215 -2.18 1.79 7.68
C LEU A 215 -1.06 2.55 8.40
N ASP A 216 -0.61 3.64 7.78
CA ASP A 216 0.38 4.59 8.31
C ASP A 216 0.04 6.01 7.88
N ARG A 217 -0.51 6.81 8.82
CA ARG A 217 -0.90 8.19 8.55
C ARG A 217 0.27 9.09 8.17
N PHE A 218 1.48 8.80 8.67
CA PHE A 218 2.68 9.59 8.34
C PHE A 218 3.10 9.35 6.89
N ALA A 219 3.09 8.09 6.45
CA ALA A 219 3.38 7.76 5.06
C ALA A 219 2.35 8.38 4.10
N ALA A 220 1.06 8.34 4.47
CA ALA A 220 0.00 8.99 3.71
C ALA A 220 0.17 10.51 3.65
N LEU A 221 0.48 11.16 4.77
CA LEU A 221 0.73 12.60 4.83
C LEU A 221 1.91 13.00 3.95
N GLN A 222 3.02 12.24 4.00
CA GLN A 222 4.19 12.47 3.14
C GLN A 222 3.83 12.40 1.65
N LEU A 223 3.03 11.40 1.23
CA LEU A 223 2.59 11.28 -0.16
C LEU A 223 1.65 12.43 -0.55
N LEU A 224 0.75 12.83 0.35
CA LEU A 224 -0.16 13.95 0.13
C LEU A 224 0.59 15.29 -0.01
N GLU A 225 1.55 15.58 0.87
CA GLU A 225 2.39 16.79 0.82
C GLU A 225 3.25 16.82 -0.44
N TRP A 226 3.77 15.68 -0.88
CA TRP A 226 4.41 15.58 -2.18
C TRP A 226 3.44 15.93 -3.31
N GLY A 227 2.25 15.41 -3.27
CA GLY A 227 1.21 15.66 -4.27
C GLY A 227 0.82 17.14 -4.34
N ILE A 228 0.54 17.76 -3.21
CA ILE A 228 0.08 19.16 -3.12
C ILE A 228 1.26 20.12 -3.36
N GLU A 229 2.33 20.00 -2.58
CA GLU A 229 3.38 21.02 -2.48
C GLU A 229 4.69 20.61 -3.18
N GLY A 230 4.84 19.35 -3.60
CA GLY A 230 6.09 18.81 -4.13
C GLY A 230 7.18 18.70 -3.06
N ILE A 231 6.81 18.63 -1.80
CA ILE A 231 7.74 18.57 -0.67
C ILE A 231 8.01 17.12 -0.30
N LYS A 232 9.28 16.73 -0.26
CA LYS A 232 9.69 15.44 0.30
C LYS A 232 9.80 15.50 1.82
N ALA A 233 9.68 14.35 2.47
CA ALA A 233 9.83 14.23 3.92
C ALA A 233 11.13 14.88 4.42
N SER A 234 11.06 15.55 5.57
CA SER A 234 12.24 16.15 6.21
C SER A 234 13.20 15.08 6.75
N PRO A 235 14.51 15.37 6.85
CA PRO A 235 15.47 14.47 7.49
C PRO A 235 15.04 14.13 8.93
N ILE A 236 15.29 12.90 9.34
CA ILE A 236 15.01 12.46 10.71
C ILE A 236 16.08 13.05 11.63
N ASN A 237 15.68 13.79 12.66
CA ASN A 237 16.62 14.38 13.60
C ASN A 237 17.39 13.31 14.39
N PRO A 238 18.61 13.61 14.87
CA PRO A 238 19.49 12.64 15.54
C PRO A 238 18.86 11.95 16.75
N GLU A 239 18.13 12.67 17.59
CA GLU A 239 17.47 12.12 18.78
C GLU A 239 16.42 11.08 18.42
N LYS A 240 15.63 11.36 17.37
CA LYS A 240 14.64 10.42 16.85
C LYS A 240 15.30 9.21 16.21
N GLN A 241 16.41 9.37 15.47
CA GLN A 241 17.19 8.24 14.95
C GLN A 241 17.70 7.34 16.08
N ILE A 242 18.24 7.92 17.17
CA ILE A 242 18.68 7.17 18.35
C ILE A 242 17.51 6.42 19.00
N SER A 243 16.36 7.08 19.13
CA SER A 243 15.15 6.43 19.66
C SER A 243 14.68 5.26 18.78
N MET A 244 14.78 5.39 17.47
CA MET A 244 14.36 4.35 16.51
C MET A 244 15.27 3.14 16.49
N ILE A 245 16.59 3.30 16.68
CA ILE A 245 17.54 2.16 16.67
C ILE A 245 17.49 1.35 17.97
N LYS A 246 17.12 1.93 19.10
CA LYS A 246 17.09 1.28 20.41
C LYS A 246 16.47 -0.12 20.43
N PRO A 247 15.30 -0.37 19.81
CA PRO A 247 14.70 -1.71 19.80
C PRO A 247 15.52 -2.78 19.07
N LEU A 248 16.51 -2.39 18.25
CA LEU A 248 17.37 -3.32 17.52
C LEU A 248 18.70 -3.61 18.23
N THR A 249 19.09 -2.80 19.22
CA THR A 249 20.42 -2.88 19.86
C THR A 249 20.69 -4.22 20.52
N SER A 250 19.70 -4.80 21.20
CA SER A 250 19.84 -6.12 21.85
C SER A 250 20.04 -7.26 20.85
N ILE A 251 19.30 -7.22 19.73
CA ILE A 251 19.39 -8.22 18.65
C ILE A 251 20.77 -8.11 17.97
N LEU A 252 21.19 -6.88 17.63
CA LEU A 252 22.48 -6.61 17.00
C LEU A 252 23.65 -7.06 17.90
N LYS A 253 23.57 -6.78 19.20
CA LYS A 253 24.58 -7.21 20.17
C LYS A 253 24.69 -8.74 20.26
N GLN A 254 23.57 -9.45 20.30
CA GLN A 254 23.55 -10.92 20.27
C GLN A 254 24.16 -11.49 18.98
N SER A 255 24.09 -10.76 17.90
CA SER A 255 24.67 -11.10 16.59
C SER A 255 26.10 -10.59 16.40
N GLY A 256 26.76 -10.11 17.45
CA GLY A 256 28.16 -9.67 17.41
C GLY A 256 28.38 -8.25 16.88
N CYS A 257 27.33 -7.41 16.85
CA CYS A 257 27.43 -6.01 16.44
C CYS A 257 27.03 -5.08 17.60
N GLU A 258 27.96 -4.28 18.09
CA GLU A 258 27.70 -3.30 19.15
C GLU A 258 27.28 -1.94 18.57
N ILE A 259 26.27 -1.33 19.18
CA ILE A 259 25.73 -0.02 18.79
C ILE A 259 26.06 1.03 19.86
N PHE A 260 26.66 2.10 19.45
CA PHE A 260 26.96 3.29 20.27
C PHE A 260 26.11 4.46 19.77
N THR A 261 25.54 5.23 20.69
CA THR A 261 24.55 6.28 20.38
C THR A 261 24.85 7.59 21.10
N ASP A 262 26.10 8.01 21.18
CA ASP A 262 26.48 9.25 21.89
C ASP A 262 26.02 10.50 21.13
N SER A 263 26.79 10.97 20.17
CA SER A 263 26.41 12.09 19.30
C SER A 263 25.84 11.65 17.95
N GLU A 264 26.20 10.43 17.54
CA GLU A 264 25.74 9.78 16.32
C GLU A 264 25.60 8.27 16.55
N ILE A 265 24.92 7.57 15.66
CA ILE A 265 24.79 6.12 15.76
C ILE A 265 25.99 5.49 15.06
N THR A 266 26.77 4.70 15.81
CA THR A 266 27.90 3.96 15.29
C THR A 266 27.69 2.46 15.58
N ALA A 267 27.91 1.63 14.57
CA ALA A 267 27.92 0.18 14.69
C ALA A 267 29.35 -0.35 14.57
N ILE A 268 29.75 -1.23 15.46
CA ILE A 268 31.01 -1.95 15.42
C ILE A 268 30.69 -3.44 15.31
N GLY A 269 30.91 -4.01 14.16
CA GLY A 269 30.74 -5.42 13.87
C GLY A 269 32.05 -6.16 13.69
N HIS A 270 32.02 -7.39 13.16
CA HIS A 270 33.19 -8.23 12.99
C HIS A 270 34.17 -7.73 11.92
N ARG A 271 33.70 -6.97 10.94
CA ARG A 271 34.49 -6.55 9.77
C ARG A 271 34.92 -5.10 9.84
N SER A 272 34.07 -4.23 10.35
CA SER A 272 34.32 -2.80 10.29
C SER A 272 33.49 -2.00 11.32
N LYS A 273 33.93 -0.75 11.52
CA LYS A 273 33.17 0.29 12.22
C LYS A 273 32.48 1.15 11.18
N LYS A 274 31.15 1.32 11.29
CA LYS A 274 30.34 2.12 10.36
C LYS A 274 29.44 3.10 11.12
N LYS A 275 29.23 4.26 10.55
CA LYS A 275 28.16 5.16 10.95
C LYS A 275 26.82 4.60 10.45
N ILE A 276 25.78 4.68 11.27
CA ILE A 276 24.41 4.36 10.84
C ILE A 276 23.61 5.66 10.73
N VAL A 277 22.92 5.82 9.62
CA VAL A 277 22.00 6.93 9.40
C VAL A 277 20.62 6.37 9.06
N ILE A 278 19.61 6.78 9.85
CA ILE A 278 18.23 6.44 9.58
C ILE A 278 17.64 7.54 8.71
N TYR A 279 17.12 7.16 7.55
CA TYR A 279 16.56 8.10 6.59
C TYR A 279 15.07 7.82 6.33
N PRO A 280 14.27 8.83 5.91
CA PRO A 280 12.88 8.64 5.54
C PRO A 280 12.74 7.67 4.36
N ALA A 281 11.94 6.62 4.51
CA ALA A 281 11.75 5.59 3.48
C ALA A 281 11.14 6.11 2.16
N MET A 282 10.58 7.31 2.20
CA MET A 282 10.15 8.04 1.00
C MET A 282 11.32 8.38 0.07
N TRP A 283 12.53 8.58 0.60
CA TRP A 283 13.67 9.02 -0.20
C TRP A 283 14.28 7.87 -1.00
N VAL A 284 14.83 8.21 -2.16
CA VAL A 284 15.84 7.35 -2.80
C VAL A 284 16.99 7.17 -1.80
N GLU A 285 17.46 5.94 -1.67
CA GLU A 285 18.49 5.60 -0.70
C GLU A 285 19.74 6.47 -0.88
N PRO A 286 20.15 7.20 0.17
CA PRO A 286 21.39 7.96 0.12
C PRO A 286 22.60 7.03 0.12
N HIS A 287 23.74 7.52 -0.45
CA HIS A 287 25.00 6.82 -0.45
C HIS A 287 26.11 7.69 0.13
N ALA A 288 26.90 7.15 1.03
CA ALA A 288 28.13 7.77 1.52
C ALA A 288 29.14 6.69 1.93
N SER A 289 30.43 7.00 1.78
CA SER A 289 31.50 6.13 2.25
C SER A 289 31.42 5.99 3.77
N ASN A 290 31.71 4.79 4.26
CA ASN A 290 31.72 4.46 5.71
C ASN A 290 30.39 4.65 6.45
N THR A 291 29.25 4.68 5.73
CA THR A 291 27.91 4.88 6.31
C THR A 291 26.97 3.77 5.83
N VAL A 292 26.20 3.22 6.76
CA VAL A 292 25.10 2.30 6.47
C VAL A 292 23.79 3.09 6.59
N PHE A 293 23.05 3.18 5.51
CA PHE A 293 21.74 3.83 5.50
C PHE A 293 20.64 2.78 5.73
N VAL A 294 19.76 3.06 6.68
CA VAL A 294 18.61 2.20 7.02
C VAL A 294 17.36 3.05 6.98
N SER A 295 16.35 2.65 6.22
CA SER A 295 15.11 3.41 6.18
C SER A 295 14.30 3.24 7.47
N ASP A 296 13.58 4.27 7.85
CA ASP A 296 12.67 4.28 9.00
C ASP A 296 11.57 3.22 8.86
N ALA A 297 11.09 2.97 7.64
CA ALA A 297 10.09 1.95 7.39
C ALA A 297 10.62 0.53 7.61
N TYR A 298 11.90 0.24 7.34
CA TYR A 298 12.47 -1.07 7.67
C TYR A 298 12.51 -1.27 9.18
N ILE A 299 12.92 -0.27 9.94
CA ILE A 299 12.96 -0.36 11.40
C ILE A 299 11.56 -0.57 11.97
N LYS A 300 10.56 0.09 11.39
CA LYS A 300 9.18 0.04 11.86
C LYS A 300 8.44 -1.24 11.44
N TYR A 301 8.64 -1.68 10.21
CA TYR A 301 7.79 -2.72 9.58
C TYR A 301 8.53 -3.98 9.14
N ALA A 302 9.87 -3.94 9.02
CA ALA A 302 10.70 -5.04 8.55
C ALA A 302 11.99 -5.15 9.36
N LYS A 303 11.88 -5.22 10.69
CA LYS A 303 13.02 -5.26 11.62
C LYS A 303 14.09 -6.30 11.27
N PRO A 304 13.76 -7.54 10.87
CA PRO A 304 14.77 -8.51 10.46
C PRO A 304 15.62 -8.02 9.30
N TYR A 305 15.02 -7.35 8.32
CA TYR A 305 15.72 -6.78 7.19
C TYR A 305 16.66 -5.62 7.61
N ALA A 306 16.18 -4.74 8.51
CA ALA A 306 17.01 -3.68 9.07
C ALA A 306 18.24 -4.21 9.82
N VAL A 307 18.06 -5.26 10.62
CA VAL A 307 19.13 -5.94 11.34
C VAL A 307 20.13 -6.56 10.37
N GLN A 308 19.64 -7.36 9.41
CA GLN A 308 20.50 -8.01 8.42
C GLN A 308 21.34 -7.00 7.63
N ARG A 309 20.72 -5.90 7.22
CA ARG A 309 21.40 -4.83 6.49
C ARG A 309 22.54 -4.20 7.29
N ILE A 310 22.38 -4.00 8.59
CA ILE A 310 23.45 -3.49 9.45
C ILE A 310 24.56 -4.53 9.56
N LEU A 311 24.24 -5.80 9.85
CA LEU A 311 25.20 -6.87 10.01
C LEU A 311 26.03 -7.15 8.76
N ASP A 312 25.42 -7.13 7.58
CA ASP A 312 26.12 -7.38 6.32
C ASP A 312 27.16 -6.30 5.98
N ASN A 313 27.00 -5.09 6.54
CA ASN A 313 27.85 -3.95 6.25
C ASN A 313 28.83 -3.59 7.37
N THR A 314 28.75 -4.24 8.53
CA THR A 314 29.61 -4.00 9.70
C THR A 314 30.39 -5.25 10.07
#